data_4af1abcb2fe0bac1dceaa25483d237e4
#
_entry.id   4af1abcb2fe0bac1dceaa25483d237e4
#
_cell.length_a   1.000
_cell.length_b   1.000
_cell.length_c   1.000
_cell.angle_alpha   90.00
_cell.angle_beta   90.00
_cell.angle_gamma   90.00
#
_symmetry.space_group_name_H-M   'P 1'
#
loop_
_entity.id
_entity.type
_entity.pdbx_description
1 polymer ?
#
loop_
_entity_poly.entity_id
_entity_poly.type
_entity_poly.pdbx_seq_one_letter_code
_entity_poly.pdbx_strand_id
1 'polypeptide(L)'
;MKKRTHLAIIASLSLMYGQAMVFAANNTTGSVGIVIKGDNNTVPGSNSITLGNEISSLGGANVAIGYKSKAGNQEHPLGPNNANGATAVGTGSQATNYRATALGDYTVASGTDSLGLGTTAQATGDRSLAAGLSSQASGVNAIAIGDKAKSTSNDTVAIGEKASAAGSQAIAIGSSSSASGSYSVALGLNAKAGDNRSVALGNSSETAEAVSTASMTVGGKTYQTAGGSATGTVSVGNEYIKRTITNVAAGRVFANSTDAVNGSQLYATNQSVAANAENIDKGMNFAADTGSPYNTQLGDTISIKGDGANLSTSIDKGTITVHMSDTPEFTTVTADTVAGSTIKAGNTVTISKEGADFGGTKITHLKDGEVSPTSTDAVNGSQLYGTEVRINQLGGRINKVGAGAAALAALHPLDFDPEDKWNFAVGYGNYRNANSTAVGAFYRPNDDTMLSVATNFGNGENMINAGVSFKLGGSGKSPARLASLQEIKELREVVARQDDQLKKQDKEIRELKTLVHQLLAAQGNKTAD
;
A
#
# COMPACT_ATOMS: atom_id res chain seq x y z
N MET A 1 52.78 18.96 55.23
CA MET A 1 52.98 20.14 54.40
C MET A 1 53.04 19.89 52.89
N LYS A 2 53.73 18.86 52.38
CA LYS A 2 53.86 18.62 50.93
C LYS A 2 52.50 18.39 50.18
N LYS A 3 51.52 17.74 50.78
CA LYS A 3 50.19 17.54 50.11
C LYS A 3 49.35 18.83 49.93
N ARG A 4 49.49 19.80 50.84
CA ARG A 4 48.77 21.07 50.71
C ARG A 4 49.38 22.01 49.67
N THR A 5 50.70 21.93 49.45
CA THR A 5 51.40 22.72 48.42
C THR A 5 51.08 22.28 47.00
N HIS A 6 50.93 20.97 46.78
CA HIS A 6 50.52 20.43 45.49
C HIS A 6 49.08 20.79 45.16
N LEU A 7 48.17 20.80 46.13
CA LEU A 7 46.78 21.18 45.95
C LEU A 7 46.66 22.69 45.59
N ALA A 8 47.46 23.54 46.21
CA ALA A 8 47.48 24.97 45.91
C ALA A 8 48.04 25.29 44.51
N ILE A 9 49.07 24.57 44.07
CA ILE A 9 49.67 24.71 42.73
C ILE A 9 48.69 24.24 41.65
N ILE A 10 47.96 23.15 41.87
CA ILE A 10 46.96 22.65 40.92
C ILE A 10 45.78 23.57 40.84
N ALA A 11 45.29 24.12 41.96
CA ALA A 11 44.23 25.10 41.98
C ALA A 11 44.61 26.43 41.29
N SER A 12 45.89 26.87 41.41
CA SER A 12 46.35 28.06 40.72
C SER A 12 46.55 27.86 39.22
N LEU A 13 46.95 26.67 38.77
CA LEU A 13 47.06 26.33 37.36
C LEU A 13 45.68 26.18 36.70
N SER A 14 44.69 25.68 37.40
CA SER A 14 43.29 25.56 36.87
C SER A 14 42.61 26.94 36.70
N LEU A 15 42.93 27.91 37.54
CA LEU A 15 42.47 29.28 37.35
C LEU A 15 43.12 29.97 36.12
N MET A 16 44.37 29.63 35.78
CA MET A 16 45.09 30.20 34.64
C MET A 16 44.56 29.69 33.28
N TYR A 17 43.98 28.49 33.23
CA TYR A 17 43.46 27.87 31.99
C TYR A 17 41.92 27.78 31.96
N GLY A 18 41.19 28.39 32.90
CA GLY A 18 39.71 28.37 32.92
C GLY A 18 39.10 26.99 33.23
N GLN A 19 39.86 26.07 33.74
CA GLN A 19 39.40 24.72 34.12
C GLN A 19 39.48 24.55 35.66
N ALA A 20 38.32 24.58 36.31
CA ALA A 20 38.21 24.25 37.72
C ALA A 20 38.26 22.72 37.90
N MET A 21 39.41 22.19 38.27
CA MET A 21 39.53 20.83 38.77
C MET A 21 39.21 20.84 40.28
N VAL A 22 38.10 20.26 40.67
CA VAL A 22 37.72 20.04 42.06
C VAL A 22 37.96 18.57 42.40
N PHE A 23 38.95 18.26 43.25
CA PHE A 23 39.20 16.92 43.73
C PHE A 23 38.35 16.68 45.00
N ALA A 24 37.57 15.63 44.99
CA ALA A 24 36.79 15.17 46.15
C ALA A 24 37.54 14.02 46.86
N ALA A 25 37.20 13.78 48.15
CA ALA A 25 37.81 12.73 48.96
C ALA A 25 37.36 11.31 48.56
N ASN A 26 38.22 10.30 48.81
CA ASN A 26 37.92 8.88 48.60
C ASN A 26 37.58 8.43 47.14
N ASN A 27 38.21 9.02 46.15
CA ASN A 27 38.05 8.58 44.75
C ASN A 27 39.17 7.60 44.34
N THR A 28 38.78 6.49 43.74
CA THR A 28 39.72 5.54 43.10
C THR A 28 39.82 5.91 41.65
N THR A 29 40.96 6.46 41.22
CA THR A 29 41.19 6.87 39.82
C THR A 29 42.26 6.01 39.16
N GLY A 30 42.03 5.62 37.90
CA GLY A 30 43.06 5.16 36.97
C GLY A 30 43.86 6.32 36.39
N SER A 31 44.70 6.08 35.43
CA SER A 31 45.81 6.99 35.05
C SER A 31 45.42 8.38 34.52
N VAL A 32 44.23 8.64 34.00
CA VAL A 32 43.78 9.98 33.55
C VAL A 32 42.26 10.04 33.56
N GLY A 33 41.65 10.39 34.68
CA GLY A 33 40.21 10.69 34.77
C GLY A 33 40.01 12.10 35.30
N ILE A 34 39.03 12.81 34.81
CA ILE A 34 38.61 14.09 35.39
C ILE A 34 37.48 13.83 36.38
N VAL A 35 37.80 13.84 37.66
CA VAL A 35 36.79 13.84 38.74
C VAL A 35 36.54 15.31 39.13
N ILE A 36 35.38 15.82 38.82
CA ILE A 36 35.08 17.23 39.00
C ILE A 36 34.52 17.50 40.39
N LYS A 37 33.66 16.63 40.93
CA LYS A 37 33.07 16.76 42.28
C LYS A 37 32.46 15.45 42.75
N GLY A 38 32.56 15.17 44.08
CA GLY A 38 31.88 14.07 44.75
C GLY A 38 32.81 13.09 45.40
N ASP A 39 32.26 12.26 46.33
CA ASP A 39 32.99 11.30 47.15
C ASP A 39 32.66 9.86 46.73
N ASN A 40 33.55 8.94 47.07
CA ASN A 40 33.41 7.48 46.85
C ASN A 40 33.27 7.08 45.37
N ASN A 41 33.91 7.81 44.45
CA ASN A 41 33.82 7.52 43.04
C ASN A 41 34.91 6.51 42.61
N THR A 42 34.55 5.56 41.75
CA THR A 42 35.44 4.55 41.16
C THR A 42 35.63 4.88 39.68
N VAL A 43 36.82 5.32 39.27
CA VAL A 43 37.14 5.76 37.89
C VAL A 43 38.48 5.13 37.44
N PRO A 44 38.54 3.83 37.20
CA PRO A 44 39.79 3.15 36.81
C PRO A 44 40.24 3.46 35.38
N GLY A 45 39.34 3.96 34.51
CA GLY A 45 39.65 4.29 33.11
C GLY A 45 40.23 5.68 32.90
N SER A 46 40.73 5.96 31.69
CA SER A 46 41.25 7.27 31.28
C SER A 46 40.22 8.09 30.50
N ASN A 47 40.41 9.42 30.47
CA ASN A 47 39.59 10.35 29.68
C ASN A 47 38.10 10.38 30.09
N SER A 48 37.75 10.05 31.34
CA SER A 48 36.38 10.02 31.82
C SER A 48 36.05 11.26 32.64
N ILE A 49 34.78 11.72 32.53
CA ILE A 49 34.22 12.82 33.31
C ILE A 49 33.27 12.27 34.35
N THR A 50 33.47 12.59 35.63
CA THR A 50 32.57 12.19 36.72
C THR A 50 32.16 13.39 37.58
N LEU A 51 30.83 13.47 37.87
CA LEU A 51 30.29 14.54 38.72
C LEU A 51 29.16 13.99 39.62
N GLY A 52 29.43 13.79 40.89
CA GLY A 52 28.49 13.26 41.87
C GLY A 52 29.16 12.27 42.84
N ASN A 53 28.38 11.65 43.73
CA ASN A 53 28.90 10.73 44.71
C ASN A 53 28.55 9.27 44.37
N GLU A 54 29.40 8.35 44.79
CA GLU A 54 29.26 6.89 44.60
C GLU A 54 29.15 6.51 43.10
N ILE A 55 29.83 7.23 42.24
CA ILE A 55 29.86 7.00 40.80
C ILE A 55 30.80 5.84 40.44
N SER A 56 30.39 5.01 39.50
CA SER A 56 31.23 3.99 38.87
C SER A 56 31.42 4.30 37.38
N SER A 57 32.65 4.69 36.96
CA SER A 57 33.00 4.92 35.57
C SER A 57 34.05 3.92 35.15
N LEU A 58 33.67 2.82 34.57
CA LEU A 58 34.51 1.66 34.24
C LEU A 58 34.92 1.68 32.76
N GLY A 59 36.18 1.58 32.46
CA GLY A 59 36.76 1.78 31.12
C GLY A 59 36.98 3.27 30.81
N GLY A 60 37.45 3.58 29.58
CA GLY A 60 37.82 4.94 29.19
C GLY A 60 36.78 5.73 28.44
N ALA A 61 36.99 7.05 28.34
CA ALA A 61 36.16 8.01 27.59
C ALA A 61 34.68 8.06 27.99
N ASN A 62 34.36 7.83 29.27
CA ASN A 62 33.02 7.83 29.78
C ASN A 62 32.61 9.18 30.39
N VAL A 63 31.30 9.45 30.40
CA VAL A 63 30.72 10.55 31.15
C VAL A 63 29.75 9.97 32.19
N ALA A 64 29.95 10.23 33.46
CA ALA A 64 29.08 9.77 34.55
C ALA A 64 28.74 10.95 35.46
N ILE A 65 27.48 11.35 35.48
CA ILE A 65 26.99 12.50 36.25
C ILE A 65 25.75 12.08 37.05
N GLY A 66 25.78 12.28 38.36
CA GLY A 66 24.66 11.97 39.25
C GLY A 66 25.02 10.97 40.36
N TYR A 67 24.25 10.98 41.43
CA TYR A 67 24.44 10.04 42.56
C TYR A 67 24.24 8.59 42.09
N LYS A 68 25.21 7.73 42.40
CA LYS A 68 25.23 6.29 42.01
C LYS A 68 25.14 6.03 40.48
N SER A 69 25.51 7.01 39.65
CA SER A 69 25.55 6.77 38.21
C SER A 69 26.66 5.78 37.83
N LYS A 70 26.41 4.97 36.80
CA LYS A 70 27.36 3.98 36.28
C LYS A 70 27.58 4.18 34.78
N ALA A 71 28.84 4.37 34.35
CA ALA A 71 29.19 4.47 32.93
C ALA A 71 30.28 3.48 32.58
N GLY A 72 30.10 2.72 31.52
CA GLY A 72 31.04 1.73 31.01
C GLY A 72 31.01 0.38 31.72
N ASN A 73 31.77 -0.56 31.19
CA ASN A 73 31.92 -1.93 31.68
C ASN A 73 33.41 -2.32 31.66
N GLN A 74 33.87 -3.02 32.70
CA GLN A 74 35.23 -3.55 32.74
C GLN A 74 35.45 -4.75 31.81
N GLU A 75 34.38 -5.43 31.40
CA GLU A 75 34.45 -6.68 30.61
C GLU A 75 34.45 -6.43 29.09
N HIS A 76 34.96 -5.27 28.64
CA HIS A 76 35.03 -4.99 27.20
C HIS A 76 35.93 -6.03 26.49
N PRO A 77 35.50 -6.57 25.31
CA PRO A 77 36.28 -7.60 24.56
C PRO A 77 37.69 -7.22 24.20
N LEU A 78 38.00 -5.92 24.16
CA LEU A 78 39.32 -5.38 23.84
C LEU A 78 40.17 -5.02 25.09
N GLY A 79 39.70 -5.37 26.29
CA GLY A 79 40.39 -5.15 27.56
C GLY A 79 39.91 -3.92 28.36
N PRO A 80 40.23 -3.84 29.66
CA PRO A 80 39.67 -2.87 30.60
C PRO A 80 40.07 -1.40 30.33
N ASN A 81 41.05 -1.15 29.49
CA ASN A 81 41.56 0.19 29.18
C ASN A 81 41.00 0.78 27.86
N ASN A 82 40.14 0.07 27.17
CA ASN A 82 39.52 0.61 25.95
C ASN A 82 38.37 1.56 26.27
N ALA A 83 38.32 2.62 25.49
CA ALA A 83 37.31 3.65 25.64
C ALA A 83 35.90 3.06 25.40
N ASN A 84 35.08 2.98 26.43
CA ASN A 84 33.67 2.56 26.32
C ASN A 84 32.82 3.63 25.66
N GLY A 85 33.17 4.90 25.77
CA GLY A 85 32.42 6.03 25.27
C GLY A 85 31.01 6.11 25.86
N ALA A 86 30.80 5.55 27.04
CA ALA A 86 29.48 5.49 27.68
C ALA A 86 29.14 6.80 28.39
N THR A 87 27.88 7.21 28.34
CA THR A 87 27.40 8.44 29.00
C THR A 87 26.24 8.10 29.94
N ALA A 88 26.41 8.33 31.24
CA ALA A 88 25.38 8.14 32.25
C ALA A 88 25.14 9.45 32.99
N VAL A 89 23.97 10.04 32.84
CA VAL A 89 23.59 11.31 33.49
C VAL A 89 22.25 11.14 34.20
N GLY A 90 22.24 11.29 35.52
CA GLY A 90 21.06 11.15 36.38
C GLY A 90 21.37 10.28 37.61
N THR A 91 20.54 10.39 38.64
CA THR A 91 20.65 9.56 39.84
C THR A 91 20.42 8.08 39.50
N GLY A 92 21.36 7.24 39.83
CA GLY A 92 21.27 5.80 39.56
C GLY A 92 21.26 5.43 38.08
N SER A 93 21.57 6.36 37.17
CA SER A 93 21.64 6.10 35.73
C SER A 93 22.76 5.09 35.42
N GLN A 94 22.53 4.19 34.46
CA GLN A 94 23.43 3.11 34.11
C GLN A 94 23.61 3.01 32.60
N ALA A 95 24.75 3.44 32.10
CA ALA A 95 25.20 3.20 30.73
C ALA A 95 26.33 2.18 30.77
N THR A 96 26.00 0.89 30.74
CA THR A 96 26.93 -0.18 31.11
C THR A 96 27.56 -0.91 29.94
N ASN A 97 27.37 -0.46 28.73
CA ASN A 97 27.97 -1.09 27.55
C ASN A 97 28.65 -0.05 26.63
N TYR A 98 29.28 -0.55 25.56
CA TYR A 98 30.04 0.25 24.59
C TYR A 98 29.15 1.30 23.92
N ARG A 99 29.55 2.56 23.98
CA ARG A 99 28.85 3.74 23.46
C ARG A 99 27.39 3.86 23.91
N ALA A 100 27.05 3.24 25.04
CA ALA A 100 25.72 3.38 25.63
C ALA A 100 25.54 4.77 26.25
N THR A 101 24.33 5.30 26.12
CA THR A 101 23.96 6.60 26.71
C THR A 101 22.71 6.46 27.57
N ALA A 102 22.79 6.80 28.85
CA ALA A 102 21.67 6.79 29.80
C ALA A 102 21.48 8.19 30.38
N LEU A 103 20.40 8.85 30.04
CA LEU A 103 20.06 10.19 30.51
C LEU A 103 18.72 10.18 31.26
N GLY A 104 18.77 10.38 32.56
CA GLY A 104 17.62 10.40 33.46
C GLY A 104 17.81 9.55 34.71
N ASP A 105 16.95 9.72 35.70
CA ASP A 105 17.05 8.99 36.97
C ASP A 105 16.73 7.51 36.75
N TYR A 106 17.59 6.63 37.29
CA TYR A 106 17.48 5.18 37.14
C TYR A 106 17.34 4.68 35.70
N THR A 107 17.77 5.47 34.74
CA THR A 107 17.80 5.08 33.32
C THR A 107 18.86 4.01 33.11
N VAL A 108 18.53 2.99 32.33
CA VAL A 108 19.44 1.90 31.98
C VAL A 108 19.66 1.85 30.47
N ALA A 109 20.92 1.95 30.04
CA ALA A 109 21.38 1.69 28.70
C ALA A 109 22.45 0.59 28.77
N SER A 110 22.08 -0.65 28.55
CA SER A 110 22.98 -1.81 28.67
C SER A 110 23.23 -2.53 27.35
N GLY A 111 22.58 -2.16 26.26
CA GLY A 111 22.93 -2.58 24.91
C GLY A 111 24.10 -1.77 24.34
N THR A 112 24.90 -2.36 23.46
CA THR A 112 25.94 -1.65 22.68
C THR A 112 25.29 -0.59 21.80
N ASP A 113 25.83 0.62 21.76
CA ASP A 113 25.28 1.75 21.01
C ASP A 113 23.83 2.11 21.41
N SER A 114 23.39 1.79 22.61
CA SER A 114 22.04 2.03 23.09
C SER A 114 21.86 3.43 23.68
N LEU A 115 20.66 3.98 23.58
CA LEU A 115 20.28 5.26 24.16
C LEU A 115 19.03 5.11 25.04
N GLY A 116 19.20 5.31 26.33
CA GLY A 116 18.11 5.46 27.32
C GLY A 116 17.92 6.94 27.67
N LEU A 117 16.70 7.44 27.55
CA LEU A 117 16.35 8.82 27.82
C LEU A 117 15.05 8.91 28.61
N GLY A 118 15.12 9.33 29.86
CA GLY A 118 13.96 9.50 30.75
C GLY A 118 14.06 8.63 32.00
N THR A 119 13.31 9.00 33.03
CA THR A 119 13.31 8.27 34.31
C THR A 119 12.93 6.81 34.11
N THR A 120 13.77 5.90 34.64
CA THR A 120 13.59 4.45 34.52
C THR A 120 13.46 3.89 33.10
N ALA A 121 13.89 4.66 32.09
CA ALA A 121 13.95 4.16 30.72
C ALA A 121 15.00 3.04 30.60
N GLN A 122 14.72 2.00 29.82
CA GLN A 122 15.55 0.81 29.70
C GLN A 122 15.85 0.53 28.21
N ALA A 123 17.06 0.86 27.76
CA ALA A 123 17.59 0.53 26.45
C ALA A 123 18.58 -0.64 26.61
N THR A 124 18.08 -1.85 26.60
CA THR A 124 18.89 -3.05 26.89
C THR A 124 19.29 -3.83 25.65
N GLY A 125 18.63 -3.62 24.53
CA GLY A 125 19.04 -4.17 23.23
C GLY A 125 20.20 -3.39 22.59
N ASP A 126 21.02 -4.04 21.81
CA ASP A 126 22.06 -3.37 21.04
C ASP A 126 21.46 -2.41 20.02
N ARG A 127 22.02 -1.20 19.88
CA ARG A 127 21.54 -0.13 19.01
C ARG A 127 20.08 0.26 19.29
N SER A 128 19.62 0.06 20.54
CA SER A 128 18.26 0.37 20.95
C SER A 128 18.11 1.80 21.45
N LEU A 129 16.91 2.33 21.33
CA LEU A 129 16.48 3.65 21.85
C LEU A 129 15.28 3.48 22.76
N ALA A 130 15.41 3.81 24.03
CA ALA A 130 14.30 3.93 24.96
C ALA A 130 14.16 5.37 25.43
N ALA A 131 13.11 6.08 25.01
CA ALA A 131 12.88 7.49 25.36
C ALA A 131 11.49 7.67 25.97
N GLY A 132 11.44 8.03 27.24
CA GLY A 132 10.21 8.24 28.02
C GLY A 132 10.26 7.57 29.37
N LEU A 133 9.37 7.96 30.26
CA LEU A 133 9.25 7.38 31.58
C LEU A 133 8.97 5.86 31.48
N SER A 134 9.81 5.05 32.08
CA SER A 134 9.68 3.59 32.08
C SER A 134 9.57 2.95 30.68
N SER A 135 10.06 3.60 29.64
CA SER A 135 10.15 3.03 28.29
C SER A 135 11.12 1.85 28.27
N GLN A 136 10.85 0.84 27.45
CA GLN A 136 11.64 -0.39 27.37
C GLN A 136 11.96 -0.74 25.91
N ALA A 137 13.24 -0.71 25.55
CA ALA A 137 13.75 -1.15 24.25
C ALA A 137 14.74 -2.29 24.48
N SER A 138 14.27 -3.53 24.41
CA SER A 138 15.08 -4.71 24.74
C SER A 138 15.50 -5.53 23.52
N GLY A 139 14.87 -5.37 22.38
CA GLY A 139 15.32 -5.98 21.12
C GLY A 139 16.51 -5.25 20.52
N VAL A 140 17.26 -5.93 19.68
CA VAL A 140 18.31 -5.32 18.85
C VAL A 140 17.67 -4.35 17.86
N ASN A 141 18.22 -3.14 17.71
CA ASN A 141 17.67 -2.05 16.91
C ASN A 141 16.25 -1.62 17.36
N ALA A 142 15.84 -1.91 18.58
CA ALA A 142 14.50 -1.58 19.09
C ALA A 142 14.39 -0.09 19.43
N ILE A 143 13.26 0.51 19.10
CA ILE A 143 12.92 1.90 19.42
C ILE A 143 11.66 1.93 20.27
N ALA A 144 11.74 2.45 21.49
CA ALA A 144 10.62 2.65 22.40
C ALA A 144 10.54 4.13 22.82
N ILE A 145 9.57 4.87 22.34
CA ILE A 145 9.39 6.30 22.62
C ILE A 145 8.00 6.53 23.23
N GLY A 146 7.97 7.03 24.44
CA GLY A 146 6.73 7.34 25.19
C GLY A 146 6.73 6.73 26.60
N ASP A 147 5.83 7.22 27.46
CA ASP A 147 5.64 6.65 28.80
C ASP A 147 5.25 5.18 28.67
N LYS A 148 6.03 4.31 29.32
CA LYS A 148 5.83 2.85 29.31
C LYS A 148 5.77 2.23 27.91
N ALA A 149 6.32 2.86 26.88
CA ALA A 149 6.45 2.27 25.57
C ALA A 149 7.36 1.02 25.62
N LYS A 150 6.99 -0.03 24.91
CA LYS A 150 7.70 -1.33 24.91
C LYS A 150 8.04 -1.79 23.51
N SER A 151 9.31 -2.00 23.26
CA SER A 151 9.87 -2.52 22.02
C SER A 151 10.76 -3.70 22.37
N THR A 152 10.17 -4.92 22.33
CA THR A 152 10.79 -6.07 23.01
C THR A 152 11.47 -7.05 22.07
N SER A 153 11.15 -7.04 20.81
CA SER A 153 11.78 -7.87 19.77
C SER A 153 12.73 -7.07 18.90
N ASN A 154 13.49 -7.76 18.04
CA ASN A 154 14.47 -7.13 17.16
C ASN A 154 13.78 -6.29 16.07
N ASP A 155 14.43 -5.17 15.71
CA ASP A 155 14.01 -4.25 14.64
C ASP A 155 12.59 -3.71 14.85
N THR A 156 12.18 -3.49 16.09
CA THR A 156 10.82 -3.05 16.44
C THR A 156 10.76 -1.56 16.79
N VAL A 157 9.61 -0.96 16.53
CA VAL A 157 9.33 0.45 16.84
C VAL A 157 8.05 0.56 17.65
N ALA A 158 8.13 1.10 18.87
CA ALA A 158 6.99 1.41 19.74
C ALA A 158 7.01 2.91 20.06
N ILE A 159 6.06 3.68 19.53
CA ILE A 159 5.96 5.12 19.76
C ILE A 159 4.56 5.48 20.29
N GLY A 160 4.52 6.02 21.50
CA GLY A 160 3.30 6.43 22.19
C GLY A 160 3.27 5.92 23.61
N GLU A 161 2.44 6.53 24.44
CA GLU A 161 2.20 6.05 25.81
C GLU A 161 1.71 4.60 25.77
N LYS A 162 2.37 3.72 26.48
CA LYS A 162 2.05 2.28 26.53
C LYS A 162 2.02 1.58 25.15
N ALA A 163 2.58 2.16 24.11
CA ALA A 163 2.75 1.49 22.83
C ALA A 163 3.58 0.21 23.00
N SER A 164 3.20 -0.88 22.35
CA SER A 164 3.85 -2.18 22.49
C SER A 164 4.14 -2.82 21.13
N ALA A 165 5.41 -2.97 20.78
CA ALA A 165 5.88 -3.70 19.62
C ALA A 165 6.60 -4.98 20.07
N ALA A 166 5.89 -6.10 20.07
CA ALA A 166 6.37 -7.38 20.58
C ALA A 166 6.70 -8.40 19.49
N GLY A 167 6.08 -8.30 18.31
CA GLY A 167 6.42 -9.11 17.15
C GLY A 167 7.76 -8.70 16.55
N SER A 168 8.54 -9.62 16.02
CA SER A 168 9.79 -9.29 15.33
C SER A 168 9.51 -8.36 14.14
N GLN A 169 10.27 -7.27 14.01
CA GLN A 169 10.13 -6.24 12.98
C GLN A 169 8.74 -5.56 12.98
N ALA A 170 8.07 -5.54 14.15
CA ALA A 170 6.78 -4.92 14.32
C ALA A 170 6.88 -3.42 14.63
N ILE A 171 5.87 -2.67 14.21
CA ILE A 171 5.74 -1.23 14.43
C ILE A 171 4.43 -0.94 15.16
N ALA A 172 4.49 -0.30 16.32
CA ALA A 172 3.35 0.17 17.08
C ALA A 172 3.45 1.67 17.31
N ILE A 173 2.62 2.46 16.66
CA ILE A 173 2.61 3.92 16.79
C ILE A 173 1.22 4.39 17.21
N GLY A 174 1.16 5.02 18.36
CA GLY A 174 -0.05 5.53 18.99
C GLY A 174 -0.13 5.11 20.44
N SER A 175 -0.82 5.90 21.28
CA SER A 175 -1.01 5.53 22.68
C SER A 175 -1.73 4.18 22.77
N SER A 176 -1.22 3.29 23.59
CA SER A 176 -1.74 1.94 23.78
C SER A 176 -1.86 1.10 22.50
N SER A 177 -1.14 1.46 21.44
CA SER A 177 -1.05 0.63 20.24
C SER A 177 -0.30 -0.67 20.53
N SER A 178 -0.68 -1.76 19.89
CA SER A 178 -0.07 -3.09 20.08
C SER A 178 0.19 -3.78 18.76
N ALA A 179 1.44 -4.08 18.47
CA ALA A 179 1.88 -4.85 17.31
C ALA A 179 2.57 -6.13 17.80
N SER A 180 1.81 -7.21 17.96
CA SER A 180 2.31 -8.48 18.48
C SER A 180 2.61 -9.52 17.38
N GLY A 181 2.04 -9.38 16.20
CA GLY A 181 2.41 -10.18 15.05
C GLY A 181 3.78 -9.81 14.49
N SER A 182 4.55 -10.78 14.00
CA SER A 182 5.81 -10.48 13.28
C SER A 182 5.54 -9.73 11.98
N TYR A 183 6.34 -8.69 11.69
CA TYR A 183 6.16 -7.81 10.53
C TYR A 183 4.83 -7.05 10.56
N SER A 184 4.19 -6.93 11.72
CA SER A 184 2.91 -6.24 11.85
C SER A 184 3.07 -4.74 12.10
N VAL A 185 2.05 -3.97 11.72
CA VAL A 185 2.01 -2.52 11.92
C VAL A 185 0.70 -2.13 12.60
N ALA A 186 0.79 -1.56 13.80
CA ALA A 186 -0.34 -0.97 14.51
C ALA A 186 -0.18 0.55 14.55
N LEU A 187 -0.99 1.28 13.82
CA LEU A 187 -0.92 2.72 13.69
C LEU A 187 -2.23 3.39 14.12
N GLY A 188 -2.23 3.99 15.27
CA GLY A 188 -3.35 4.69 15.88
C GLY A 188 -3.51 4.39 17.35
N LEU A 189 -4.25 5.24 18.07
CA LEU A 189 -4.64 5.02 19.46
C LEU A 189 -5.35 3.66 19.61
N ASN A 190 -4.90 2.82 20.53
CA ASN A 190 -5.43 1.47 20.75
C ASN A 190 -5.47 0.56 19.50
N ALA A 191 -4.72 0.87 18.45
CA ALA A 191 -4.63 -0.01 17.30
C ALA A 191 -3.96 -1.33 17.69
N LYS A 192 -4.48 -2.46 17.20
CA LYS A 192 -3.98 -3.80 17.49
C LYS A 192 -3.70 -4.58 16.21
N ALA A 193 -2.45 -4.90 15.98
CA ALA A 193 -1.99 -5.77 14.91
C ALA A 193 -1.46 -7.08 15.51
N GLY A 194 -2.37 -8.03 15.75
CA GLY A 194 -2.08 -9.31 16.39
C GLY A 194 -1.52 -10.36 15.43
N ASP A 195 -1.88 -10.27 14.18
CA ASP A 195 -1.54 -11.23 13.15
C ASP A 195 -0.25 -10.86 12.40
N ASN A 196 0.49 -11.88 11.99
CA ASN A 196 1.73 -11.67 11.24
C ASN A 196 1.47 -10.93 9.91
N ARG A 197 2.39 -10.03 9.52
CA ARG A 197 2.34 -9.26 8.27
C ARG A 197 1.07 -8.43 8.09
N SER A 198 0.36 -8.16 9.17
CA SER A 198 -0.92 -7.45 9.13
C SER A 198 -0.77 -6.01 9.60
N VAL A 199 -1.67 -5.17 9.15
CA VAL A 199 -1.68 -3.73 9.43
C VAL A 199 -3.01 -3.34 10.07
N ALA A 200 -2.98 -2.78 11.27
CA ALA A 200 -4.10 -2.12 11.91
C ALA A 200 -3.94 -0.60 11.75
N LEU A 201 -4.79 0.03 10.96
CA LEU A 201 -4.68 1.43 10.61
C LEU A 201 -5.86 2.24 11.16
N GLY A 202 -5.57 3.12 12.08
CA GLY A 202 -6.53 4.02 12.71
C GLY A 202 -6.85 3.66 14.16
N ASN A 203 -7.46 4.61 14.85
CA ASN A 203 -7.86 4.43 16.25
C ASN A 203 -8.69 3.16 16.44
N SER A 204 -8.28 2.34 17.39
CA SER A 204 -8.92 1.07 17.77
C SER A 204 -9.10 0.08 16.60
N SER A 205 -8.38 0.23 15.51
CA SER A 205 -8.38 -0.78 14.46
C SER A 205 -7.73 -2.06 14.97
N GLU A 206 -8.29 -3.21 14.60
CA GLU A 206 -7.80 -4.51 15.04
C GLU A 206 -7.72 -5.46 13.83
N THR A 207 -6.60 -6.14 13.68
CA THR A 207 -6.46 -7.14 12.63
C THR A 207 -7.18 -8.43 12.99
N ALA A 208 -7.53 -9.18 11.99
CA ALA A 208 -7.99 -10.56 12.11
C ALA A 208 -7.15 -11.44 11.21
N GLU A 209 -7.17 -12.73 11.44
CA GLU A 209 -6.46 -13.71 10.63
C GLU A 209 -6.80 -13.55 9.14
N ALA A 210 -5.79 -13.65 8.31
CA ALA A 210 -5.95 -13.52 6.87
C ALA A 210 -6.73 -14.70 6.28
N VAL A 211 -7.85 -14.42 5.66
CA VAL A 211 -8.68 -15.42 5.00
C VAL A 211 -8.32 -15.50 3.53
N SER A 212 -7.83 -16.66 3.13
CA SER A 212 -7.52 -16.95 1.72
C SER A 212 -8.80 -17.29 0.95
N THR A 213 -9.01 -16.65 -0.20
CA THR A 213 -10.15 -16.87 -1.07
C THR A 213 -9.66 -17.21 -2.47
N ALA A 214 -9.41 -18.47 -2.74
CA ALA A 214 -8.87 -18.92 -4.02
C ALA A 214 -9.90 -18.90 -5.16
N SER A 215 -11.19 -18.94 -4.84
CA SER A 215 -12.27 -18.91 -5.81
C SER A 215 -13.54 -18.29 -5.24
N MET A 216 -14.41 -17.83 -6.12
CA MET A 216 -15.75 -17.35 -5.79
C MET A 216 -16.78 -17.95 -6.74
N THR A 217 -18.00 -18.17 -6.27
CA THR A 217 -19.09 -18.68 -7.09
C THR A 217 -20.12 -17.59 -7.33
N VAL A 218 -20.41 -17.30 -8.60
CA VAL A 218 -21.40 -16.31 -9.02
C VAL A 218 -22.31 -16.97 -10.08
N GLY A 219 -23.62 -16.91 -9.87
CA GLY A 219 -24.59 -17.50 -10.78
C GLY A 219 -24.40 -19.01 -11.00
N GLY A 220 -23.95 -19.75 -9.97
CA GLY A 220 -23.68 -21.18 -10.05
C GLY A 220 -22.37 -21.56 -10.73
N LYS A 221 -21.57 -20.59 -11.21
CA LYS A 221 -20.28 -20.81 -11.85
C LYS A 221 -19.14 -20.37 -10.95
N THR A 222 -18.12 -21.21 -10.79
CA THR A 222 -16.94 -20.94 -9.96
C THR A 222 -15.83 -20.29 -10.77
N TYR A 223 -15.30 -19.21 -10.25
CA TYR A 223 -14.20 -18.42 -10.83
C TYR A 223 -13.01 -18.43 -9.89
N GLN A 224 -11.80 -18.54 -10.43
CA GLN A 224 -10.57 -18.37 -9.68
C GLN A 224 -10.35 -16.87 -9.40
N THR A 225 -9.91 -16.55 -8.20
CA THR A 225 -9.61 -15.17 -7.80
C THR A 225 -8.12 -14.88 -7.84
N ALA A 226 -7.75 -13.71 -8.30
CA ALA A 226 -6.37 -13.23 -8.16
C ALA A 226 -6.07 -12.92 -6.68
N GLY A 227 -4.83 -13.17 -6.25
CA GLY A 227 -4.45 -12.94 -4.86
C GLY A 227 -5.18 -13.82 -3.84
N GLY A 228 -5.67 -14.98 -4.27
CA GLY A 228 -6.46 -15.89 -3.44
C GLY A 228 -5.74 -16.44 -2.20
N SER A 229 -4.43 -16.26 -2.09
CA SER A 229 -3.61 -16.60 -0.92
C SER A 229 -3.27 -15.33 -0.14
N ALA A 230 -3.94 -15.10 0.96
CA ALA A 230 -3.68 -13.96 1.83
C ALA A 230 -2.64 -14.33 2.90
N THR A 231 -1.63 -13.49 3.08
CA THR A 231 -0.57 -13.67 4.10
C THR A 231 -0.69 -12.71 5.27
N GLY A 232 -1.61 -11.77 5.22
CA GLY A 232 -1.90 -10.78 6.24
C GLY A 232 -3.08 -9.93 5.84
N THR A 233 -3.57 -9.14 6.77
CA THR A 233 -4.73 -8.25 6.58
C THR A 233 -4.34 -6.78 6.77
N VAL A 234 -5.04 -5.88 6.10
CA VAL A 234 -5.06 -4.45 6.45
C VAL A 234 -6.44 -4.13 7.00
N SER A 235 -6.48 -3.86 8.30
CA SER A 235 -7.72 -3.48 8.99
C SER A 235 -7.75 -1.98 9.24
N VAL A 236 -8.85 -1.35 8.86
CA VAL A 236 -9.12 0.07 9.14
C VAL A 236 -10.19 0.24 10.23
N GLY A 237 -10.52 -0.82 10.95
CA GLY A 237 -11.55 -0.82 11.98
C GLY A 237 -11.50 -2.06 12.87
N ASN A 238 -12.60 -2.35 13.54
CA ASN A 238 -12.80 -3.55 14.37
C ASN A 238 -14.26 -3.99 14.27
N GLU A 239 -14.67 -4.92 15.17
CA GLU A 239 -16.06 -5.41 15.20
C GLU A 239 -17.10 -4.27 15.36
N TYR A 240 -16.79 -3.22 16.13
CA TYR A 240 -17.70 -2.11 16.42
C TYR A 240 -17.46 -0.88 15.56
N ILE A 241 -16.23 -0.65 15.10
CA ILE A 241 -15.84 0.53 14.34
C ILE A 241 -15.60 0.15 12.89
N LYS A 242 -16.45 0.64 12.00
CA LYS A 242 -16.30 0.49 10.55
C LYS A 242 -15.91 1.84 9.95
N ARG A 243 -15.03 1.85 8.96
CA ARG A 243 -14.61 3.06 8.24
C ARG A 243 -14.81 2.89 6.76
N THR A 244 -15.32 3.92 6.13
CA THR A 244 -15.29 4.01 4.67
C THR A 244 -13.88 4.38 4.23
N ILE A 245 -13.45 3.76 3.13
CA ILE A 245 -12.21 4.12 2.46
C ILE A 245 -12.59 4.97 1.26
N THR A 246 -12.31 6.27 1.31
CA THR A 246 -12.73 7.25 0.29
C THR A 246 -11.53 7.72 -0.54
N ASN A 247 -11.80 8.36 -1.69
CA ASN A 247 -10.78 8.84 -2.63
C ASN A 247 -9.89 7.73 -3.19
N VAL A 248 -10.44 6.51 -3.29
CA VAL A 248 -9.78 5.39 -3.95
C VAL A 248 -9.85 5.62 -5.46
N ALA A 249 -8.72 5.67 -6.12
CA ALA A 249 -8.65 5.75 -7.58
C ALA A 249 -9.21 4.47 -8.21
N ALA A 250 -9.61 4.56 -9.48
CA ALA A 250 -10.10 3.39 -10.20
C ALA A 250 -9.03 2.30 -10.31
N GLY A 251 -9.35 1.12 -9.84
CA GLY A 251 -8.49 -0.05 -9.94
C GLY A 251 -8.52 -0.67 -11.34
N ARG A 252 -7.48 -1.40 -11.70
CA ARG A 252 -7.44 -2.14 -12.97
C ARG A 252 -8.35 -3.36 -12.87
N VAL A 253 -9.21 -3.58 -13.85
CA VAL A 253 -10.14 -4.71 -13.86
C VAL A 253 -9.74 -5.71 -14.94
N PHE A 254 -9.02 -6.75 -14.54
CA PHE A 254 -8.64 -7.90 -15.37
C PHE A 254 -8.40 -9.14 -14.49
N ALA A 255 -8.32 -10.31 -15.09
CA ALA A 255 -8.34 -11.59 -14.37
C ALA A 255 -7.29 -11.74 -13.26
N ASN A 256 -6.11 -11.13 -13.41
CA ASN A 256 -5.01 -11.25 -12.46
C ASN A 256 -4.79 -9.97 -11.62
N SER A 257 -5.72 -9.01 -11.63
CA SER A 257 -5.58 -7.82 -10.82
C SER A 257 -5.91 -8.09 -9.36
N THR A 258 -5.16 -7.47 -8.48
CA THR A 258 -5.40 -7.42 -7.03
C THR A 258 -5.71 -6.00 -6.56
N ASP A 259 -5.97 -5.07 -7.49
CA ASP A 259 -6.29 -3.70 -7.14
C ASP A 259 -7.73 -3.59 -6.60
N ALA A 260 -7.99 -2.70 -5.66
CA ALA A 260 -9.34 -2.43 -5.19
C ALA A 260 -10.14 -1.65 -6.25
N VAL A 261 -11.42 -1.87 -6.27
CA VAL A 261 -12.39 -1.24 -7.18
C VAL A 261 -13.19 -0.19 -6.42
N ASN A 262 -13.40 0.98 -7.00
CA ASN A 262 -14.21 2.01 -6.36
C ASN A 262 -15.69 1.98 -6.81
N GLY A 263 -16.52 2.76 -6.09
CA GLY A 263 -17.95 2.81 -6.34
C GLY A 263 -18.34 3.27 -7.76
N SER A 264 -17.52 4.09 -8.43
CA SER A 264 -17.83 4.54 -9.80
C SER A 264 -17.70 3.41 -10.83
N GLN A 265 -16.75 2.49 -10.62
CA GLN A 265 -16.59 1.30 -11.45
C GLN A 265 -17.75 0.32 -11.26
N LEU A 266 -18.17 0.11 -10.00
CA LEU A 266 -19.36 -0.68 -9.71
C LEU A 266 -20.63 -0.03 -10.28
N TYR A 267 -20.74 1.30 -10.19
CA TYR A 267 -21.85 2.04 -10.79
C TYR A 267 -21.90 1.83 -12.31
N ALA A 268 -20.77 1.92 -13.01
CA ALA A 268 -20.72 1.67 -14.46
C ALA A 268 -21.13 0.22 -14.81
N THR A 269 -20.70 -0.76 -14.00
CA THR A 269 -21.14 -2.15 -14.15
C THR A 269 -22.65 -2.27 -13.94
N ASN A 270 -23.19 -1.66 -12.88
CA ASN A 270 -24.62 -1.68 -12.59
C ASN A 270 -25.45 -1.04 -13.71
N GLN A 271 -24.95 0.05 -14.31
CA GLN A 271 -25.59 0.66 -15.49
C GLN A 271 -25.63 -0.32 -16.67
N SER A 272 -24.52 -1.04 -16.91
CA SER A 272 -24.46 -2.05 -17.97
C SER A 272 -25.40 -3.24 -17.67
N VAL A 273 -25.47 -3.67 -16.41
CA VAL A 273 -26.40 -4.74 -16.00
C VAL A 273 -27.85 -4.27 -16.15
N ALA A 274 -28.16 -3.03 -15.76
CA ALA A 274 -29.50 -2.46 -15.91
C ALA A 274 -29.91 -2.34 -17.40
N ALA A 275 -28.98 -1.87 -18.25
CA ALA A 275 -29.22 -1.79 -19.70
C ALA A 275 -29.42 -3.20 -20.32
N ASN A 276 -28.68 -4.21 -19.83
CA ASN A 276 -28.89 -5.58 -20.26
C ASN A 276 -30.28 -6.11 -19.81
N ALA A 277 -30.68 -5.82 -18.58
CA ALA A 277 -32.01 -6.18 -18.08
C ALA A 277 -33.11 -5.51 -18.92
N GLU A 278 -32.98 -4.20 -19.18
CA GLU A 278 -33.90 -3.48 -20.06
C GLU A 278 -33.99 -4.07 -21.47
N ASN A 279 -32.81 -4.49 -22.03
CA ASN A 279 -32.81 -5.13 -23.35
C ASN A 279 -33.43 -6.53 -23.32
N ILE A 280 -33.26 -7.27 -22.21
CA ILE A 280 -33.92 -8.55 -22.01
C ILE A 280 -35.44 -8.35 -21.87
N ASP A 281 -35.86 -7.36 -21.09
CA ASP A 281 -37.29 -7.02 -20.87
C ASP A 281 -37.99 -6.53 -22.14
N LYS A 282 -37.24 -5.94 -23.09
CA LYS A 282 -37.80 -5.60 -24.41
C LYS A 282 -38.28 -6.83 -25.18
N GLY A 283 -37.73 -8.01 -24.84
CA GLY A 283 -38.10 -9.26 -25.50
C GLY A 283 -37.78 -9.26 -27.01
N MET A 284 -38.42 -10.17 -27.70
CA MET A 284 -38.37 -10.25 -29.15
C MET A 284 -39.76 -10.06 -29.73
N ASN A 285 -39.86 -9.17 -30.72
CA ASN A 285 -41.10 -8.98 -31.43
C ASN A 285 -41.16 -9.95 -32.63
N PHE A 286 -42.18 -10.76 -32.65
CA PHE A 286 -42.53 -11.63 -33.77
C PHE A 286 -43.75 -11.05 -34.49
N ALA A 287 -43.60 -10.84 -35.77
CA ALA A 287 -44.69 -10.42 -36.64
C ALA A 287 -44.90 -11.44 -37.75
N ALA A 288 -46.11 -11.62 -38.12
CA ALA A 288 -46.51 -12.41 -39.26
C ALA A 288 -47.24 -11.52 -40.29
N ASP A 289 -47.47 -12.03 -41.48
CA ASP A 289 -48.12 -11.31 -42.58
C ASP A 289 -49.54 -10.81 -42.19
N THR A 290 -50.18 -11.49 -41.25
CA THR A 290 -51.49 -11.14 -40.70
C THR A 290 -51.47 -11.24 -39.19
N GLY A 291 -52.17 -10.32 -38.51
CA GLY A 291 -52.21 -10.23 -37.05
C GLY A 291 -51.34 -9.09 -36.50
N SER A 292 -51.47 -8.82 -35.19
CA SER A 292 -50.63 -7.85 -34.50
C SER A 292 -49.30 -8.50 -34.11
N PRO A 293 -48.19 -7.75 -34.14
CA PRO A 293 -46.92 -8.24 -33.63
C PRO A 293 -47.04 -8.74 -32.18
N TYR A 294 -46.45 -9.87 -31.89
CA TYR A 294 -46.39 -10.48 -30.57
C TYR A 294 -45.01 -10.33 -29.96
N ASN A 295 -44.97 -9.66 -28.81
CA ASN A 295 -43.74 -9.58 -28.04
C ASN A 295 -43.63 -10.77 -27.12
N THR A 296 -42.50 -11.45 -27.16
CA THR A 296 -42.18 -12.61 -26.31
C THR A 296 -41.04 -12.28 -25.38
N GLN A 297 -41.12 -12.76 -24.17
CA GLN A 297 -40.07 -12.60 -23.15
C GLN A 297 -39.14 -13.79 -23.12
N LEU A 298 -38.00 -13.60 -22.49
CA LEU A 298 -37.05 -14.68 -22.28
C LEU A 298 -37.68 -15.78 -21.39
N GLY A 299 -37.75 -17.00 -21.90
CA GLY A 299 -38.40 -18.13 -21.23
C GLY A 299 -39.82 -18.43 -21.76
N ASP A 300 -40.39 -17.57 -22.56
CA ASP A 300 -41.66 -17.83 -23.22
C ASP A 300 -41.54 -18.93 -24.30
N THR A 301 -42.62 -19.56 -24.58
CA THR A 301 -42.73 -20.53 -25.67
C THR A 301 -43.40 -19.91 -26.88
N ILE A 302 -42.68 -19.82 -27.98
CA ILE A 302 -43.24 -19.46 -29.27
C ILE A 302 -43.64 -20.71 -30.02
N SER A 303 -44.89 -20.81 -30.39
CA SER A 303 -45.36 -21.88 -31.23
C SER A 303 -45.29 -21.51 -32.71
N ILE A 304 -44.37 -22.05 -33.42
CA ILE A 304 -44.32 -21.93 -34.88
C ILE A 304 -45.14 -23.11 -35.46
N LYS A 305 -46.24 -22.77 -36.11
CA LYS A 305 -47.14 -23.79 -36.71
C LYS A 305 -47.12 -23.65 -38.22
N GLY A 306 -47.15 -24.72 -38.86
CA GLY A 306 -47.48 -24.77 -40.30
C GLY A 306 -48.98 -24.56 -40.53
N ASP A 307 -49.35 -24.43 -41.78
CA ASP A 307 -50.76 -24.27 -42.24
C ASP A 307 -51.53 -25.61 -42.16
N GLY A 308 -50.85 -26.71 -41.84
CA GLY A 308 -51.43 -28.02 -41.78
C GLY A 308 -51.68 -28.68 -43.16
N ALA A 309 -51.46 -27.92 -44.23
CA ALA A 309 -51.59 -28.39 -45.62
C ALA A 309 -50.21 -28.57 -46.29
N ASN A 310 -49.52 -27.45 -46.49
CA ASN A 310 -48.23 -27.45 -47.17
C ASN A 310 -47.02 -27.49 -46.22
N LEU A 311 -47.19 -26.96 -45.03
CA LEU A 311 -46.15 -26.82 -44.04
C LEU A 311 -46.58 -27.52 -42.74
N SER A 312 -45.67 -28.30 -42.19
CA SER A 312 -45.74 -28.82 -40.83
C SER A 312 -44.45 -28.51 -40.08
N THR A 313 -44.54 -28.40 -38.77
CA THR A 313 -43.37 -28.21 -37.95
C THR A 313 -43.20 -29.33 -36.94
N SER A 314 -41.98 -29.74 -36.70
CA SER A 314 -41.64 -30.68 -35.63
C SER A 314 -40.48 -30.08 -34.83
N ILE A 315 -40.39 -30.43 -33.54
CA ILE A 315 -39.27 -30.08 -32.69
C ILE A 315 -38.67 -31.36 -32.11
N ASP A 316 -37.37 -31.54 -32.26
CA ASP A 316 -36.61 -32.60 -31.58
C ASP A 316 -35.32 -32.00 -31.04
N LYS A 317 -35.08 -32.16 -29.71
CA LYS A 317 -33.90 -31.69 -29.00
C LYS A 317 -33.47 -30.27 -29.30
N GLY A 318 -34.46 -29.33 -29.36
CA GLY A 318 -34.22 -27.90 -29.64
C GLY A 318 -34.09 -27.53 -31.10
N THR A 319 -34.25 -28.49 -32.03
CA THR A 319 -34.27 -28.24 -33.46
C THR A 319 -35.71 -28.14 -33.92
N ILE A 320 -36.11 -26.99 -34.47
CA ILE A 320 -37.38 -26.82 -35.15
C ILE A 320 -37.17 -27.16 -36.63
N THR A 321 -37.83 -28.19 -37.07
CA THR A 321 -37.83 -28.60 -38.48
C THR A 321 -39.16 -28.18 -39.08
N VAL A 322 -39.09 -27.39 -40.13
CA VAL A 322 -40.24 -27.07 -40.97
C VAL A 322 -40.25 -28.05 -42.13
N HIS A 323 -41.25 -28.81 -42.20
CA HIS A 323 -41.45 -29.80 -43.28
C HIS A 323 -42.41 -29.22 -44.31
N MET A 324 -41.97 -29.16 -45.52
CA MET A 324 -42.89 -28.95 -46.64
C MET A 324 -43.48 -30.30 -46.98
N SER A 325 -44.77 -30.31 -47.32
CA SER A 325 -45.40 -31.52 -47.87
C SER A 325 -44.60 -32.00 -49.09
N ASP A 326 -44.48 -33.33 -49.25
CA ASP A 326 -43.86 -33.90 -50.43
C ASP A 326 -44.61 -33.49 -51.74
N THR A 327 -45.85 -33.04 -51.59
CA THR A 327 -46.71 -32.50 -52.63
C THR A 327 -47.33 -31.17 -52.18
N PRO A 328 -46.58 -30.09 -52.10
CA PRO A 328 -47.13 -28.80 -51.65
C PRO A 328 -48.06 -28.25 -52.69
N GLU A 329 -49.25 -27.87 -52.26
CA GLU A 329 -50.22 -27.17 -53.12
C GLU A 329 -50.03 -25.64 -52.97
N PHE A 330 -49.43 -25.00 -53.96
CA PHE A 330 -49.35 -23.54 -54.05
C PHE A 330 -50.42 -23.01 -54.96
N THR A 331 -51.27 -22.12 -54.48
CA THR A 331 -52.28 -21.45 -55.31
C THR A 331 -51.64 -20.43 -56.27
N THR A 332 -50.45 -19.98 -56.04
CA THR A 332 -49.68 -19.14 -56.94
C THR A 332 -48.18 -19.16 -56.56
N VAL A 333 -47.29 -19.54 -57.44
CA VAL A 333 -45.85 -19.26 -57.34
C VAL A 333 -45.54 -18.15 -58.34
N THR A 334 -45.39 -16.92 -57.88
CA THR A 334 -44.93 -15.79 -58.71
C THR A 334 -43.41 -15.69 -58.53
N ALA A 335 -42.67 -16.25 -59.43
CA ALA A 335 -41.23 -16.17 -59.45
C ALA A 335 -40.80 -15.50 -60.79
N ASP A 336 -40.13 -14.37 -60.71
CA ASP A 336 -39.56 -13.70 -61.89
C ASP A 336 -38.45 -14.50 -62.57
N THR A 337 -37.86 -15.42 -61.88
CA THR A 337 -37.03 -16.50 -62.50
C THR A 337 -36.80 -17.63 -61.48
N VAL A 338 -37.38 -18.78 -61.71
CA VAL A 338 -36.84 -20.05 -61.18
C VAL A 338 -36.17 -20.72 -62.39
N ALA A 339 -34.97 -20.35 -62.75
CA ALA A 339 -34.12 -21.06 -63.67
C ALA A 339 -33.67 -22.33 -62.97
N GLY A 340 -34.18 -23.50 -63.41
CA GLY A 340 -34.01 -24.77 -62.79
C GLY A 340 -32.57 -25.14 -62.49
N SER A 341 -32.29 -25.32 -61.32
CA SER A 341 -31.52 -26.37 -60.67
C SER A 341 -31.75 -26.16 -59.17
N THR A 342 -32.22 -27.20 -58.54
CA THR A 342 -32.42 -27.43 -57.14
C THR A 342 -31.95 -26.30 -56.21
N ILE A 343 -32.89 -25.51 -55.71
CA ILE A 343 -32.65 -24.80 -54.44
C ILE A 343 -32.61 -25.92 -53.38
N LYS A 344 -31.47 -26.55 -53.17
CA LYS A 344 -31.23 -27.39 -52.02
C LYS A 344 -31.05 -26.43 -50.82
N ALA A 345 -32.13 -26.11 -50.16
CA ALA A 345 -32.08 -25.64 -48.78
C ALA A 345 -31.72 -26.83 -47.85
N GLY A 346 -30.51 -27.34 -48.04
CA GLY A 346 -29.84 -28.08 -46.99
C GLY A 346 -29.35 -27.04 -45.99
N ASN A 347 -29.97 -27.04 -44.82
CA ASN A 347 -29.70 -26.14 -43.74
C ASN A 347 -29.95 -24.64 -44.11
N THR A 348 -31.19 -24.30 -44.04
CA THR A 348 -31.90 -23.04 -43.84
C THR A 348 -31.15 -21.77 -44.25
N VAL A 349 -31.12 -21.44 -45.53
CA VAL A 349 -30.86 -20.06 -45.99
C VAL A 349 -32.22 -19.48 -46.45
N THR A 350 -32.75 -18.48 -45.73
CA THR A 350 -33.90 -17.72 -46.16
C THR A 350 -33.44 -16.40 -46.75
N ILE A 351 -33.67 -16.17 -48.03
CA ILE A 351 -33.42 -14.89 -48.68
C ILE A 351 -34.77 -14.26 -48.97
N SER A 352 -35.09 -13.16 -48.29
CA SER A 352 -36.29 -12.35 -48.52
C SER A 352 -35.95 -10.91 -48.86
N LYS A 353 -36.92 -10.12 -49.23
CA LYS A 353 -36.75 -8.67 -49.40
C LYS A 353 -36.26 -7.97 -48.11
N GLU A 354 -36.40 -8.59 -46.95
CA GLU A 354 -36.21 -7.99 -45.65
C GLU A 354 -34.94 -8.47 -44.97
N GLY A 355 -34.24 -9.46 -45.56
CA GLY A 355 -32.97 -9.93 -45.03
C GLY A 355 -32.59 -11.37 -45.44
N ALA A 356 -31.40 -11.78 -45.04
CA ALA A 356 -30.87 -13.12 -45.21
C ALA A 356 -30.46 -13.73 -43.88
N ASP A 357 -31.07 -14.88 -43.53
CA ASP A 357 -30.66 -15.72 -42.43
C ASP A 357 -29.76 -16.85 -42.94
N PHE A 358 -28.58 -16.97 -42.42
CA PHE A 358 -27.58 -17.95 -42.84
C PHE A 358 -27.48 -19.15 -41.90
N GLY A 359 -28.40 -19.30 -40.94
CA GLY A 359 -28.50 -20.49 -40.10
C GLY A 359 -27.26 -20.88 -39.33
N GLY A 360 -26.54 -19.89 -38.81
CA GLY A 360 -25.33 -20.13 -37.99
C GLY A 360 -24.07 -20.46 -38.78
N THR A 361 -24.11 -20.44 -40.14
CA THR A 361 -22.88 -20.59 -40.95
C THR A 361 -22.05 -19.33 -40.94
N LYS A 362 -20.73 -19.51 -41.11
CA LYS A 362 -19.80 -18.40 -41.15
C LYS A 362 -20.05 -17.55 -42.41
N ILE A 363 -20.34 -16.26 -42.23
CA ILE A 363 -20.36 -15.29 -43.32
C ILE A 363 -18.92 -14.88 -43.59
N THR A 364 -18.46 -15.17 -44.81
CA THR A 364 -17.12 -14.78 -45.30
C THR A 364 -17.21 -13.67 -46.34
N HIS A 365 -16.13 -12.92 -46.53
CA HIS A 365 -16.06 -11.82 -47.51
C HIS A 365 -17.04 -10.66 -47.16
N LEU A 366 -17.40 -10.53 -45.86
CA LEU A 366 -18.17 -9.40 -45.42
C LEU A 366 -17.31 -8.13 -45.51
N LYS A 367 -17.75 -7.17 -46.31
CA LYS A 367 -17.13 -5.85 -46.39
C LYS A 367 -17.24 -5.13 -45.04
N ASP A 368 -16.30 -4.23 -44.78
CA ASP A 368 -16.35 -3.38 -43.59
C ASP A 368 -17.67 -2.62 -43.51
N GLY A 369 -18.38 -2.78 -42.42
CA GLY A 369 -19.57 -2.02 -42.09
C GLY A 369 -19.20 -0.64 -41.56
N GLU A 370 -20.12 0.32 -41.72
CA GLU A 370 -19.95 1.64 -41.11
C GLU A 370 -20.04 1.49 -39.57
N VAL A 371 -19.08 2.10 -38.85
CA VAL A 371 -19.10 2.14 -37.38
C VAL A 371 -19.44 3.56 -36.95
N SER A 372 -20.73 3.83 -36.79
CA SER A 372 -21.25 5.11 -36.34
C SER A 372 -22.39 4.90 -35.33
N PRO A 373 -22.80 5.94 -34.55
CA PRO A 373 -23.91 5.81 -33.59
C PRO A 373 -25.26 5.43 -34.20
N THR A 374 -25.40 5.60 -35.53
CA THR A 374 -26.64 5.33 -36.25
C THR A 374 -26.53 4.17 -37.24
N SER A 375 -25.38 3.53 -37.35
CA SER A 375 -25.17 2.43 -38.27
C SER A 375 -25.90 1.18 -37.82
N THR A 376 -26.51 0.51 -38.78
CA THR A 376 -27.10 -0.83 -38.65
C THR A 376 -26.29 -1.90 -39.37
N ASP A 377 -25.11 -1.56 -39.86
CA ASP A 377 -24.25 -2.49 -40.58
C ASP A 377 -23.66 -3.56 -39.68
N ALA A 378 -23.55 -4.77 -40.19
CA ALA A 378 -22.75 -5.80 -39.54
C ALA A 378 -21.28 -5.44 -39.61
N VAL A 379 -20.56 -5.63 -38.54
CA VAL A 379 -19.12 -5.44 -38.51
C VAL A 379 -18.41 -6.78 -38.68
N ASN A 380 -17.28 -6.76 -39.38
CA ASN A 380 -16.46 -7.95 -39.56
C ASN A 380 -15.31 -8.07 -38.54
N GLY A 381 -14.65 -9.23 -38.54
CA GLY A 381 -13.59 -9.52 -37.56
C GLY A 381 -12.41 -8.55 -37.63
N SER A 382 -12.13 -7.94 -38.81
CA SER A 382 -11.02 -6.97 -38.92
C SER A 382 -11.32 -5.67 -38.16
N GLN A 383 -12.56 -5.21 -38.21
CA GLN A 383 -13.00 -4.01 -37.49
C GLN A 383 -12.95 -4.23 -35.98
N LEU A 384 -13.40 -5.41 -35.53
CA LEU A 384 -13.31 -5.79 -34.11
C LEU A 384 -11.86 -5.88 -33.64
N TYR A 385 -10.98 -6.51 -34.44
CA TYR A 385 -9.55 -6.58 -34.15
C TYR A 385 -8.91 -5.18 -34.06
N GLY A 386 -9.31 -4.26 -34.95
CA GLY A 386 -8.85 -2.86 -34.89
C GLY A 386 -9.21 -2.18 -33.57
N THR A 387 -10.37 -2.49 -33.01
CA THR A 387 -10.79 -1.98 -31.69
C THR A 387 -9.97 -2.59 -30.56
N GLU A 388 -9.70 -3.89 -30.61
CA GLU A 388 -8.85 -4.59 -29.65
C GLU A 388 -7.43 -4.03 -29.61
N VAL A 389 -6.85 -3.74 -30.78
CA VAL A 389 -5.53 -3.11 -30.88
C VAL A 389 -5.52 -1.74 -30.18
N ARG A 390 -6.57 -0.92 -30.36
CA ARG A 390 -6.68 0.39 -29.68
C ARG A 390 -6.79 0.25 -28.17
N ILE A 391 -7.53 -0.72 -27.69
CA ILE A 391 -7.66 -1.01 -26.25
C ILE A 391 -6.29 -1.41 -25.66
N ASN A 392 -5.55 -2.26 -26.37
CA ASN A 392 -4.21 -2.67 -25.94
C ASN A 392 -3.20 -1.50 -25.93
N GLN A 393 -3.28 -0.61 -26.92
CA GLN A 393 -2.48 0.62 -26.95
C GLN A 393 -2.82 1.54 -25.78
N LEU A 394 -4.12 1.68 -25.43
CA LEU A 394 -4.55 2.46 -24.29
C LEU A 394 -4.01 1.86 -22.98
N GLY A 395 -4.08 0.54 -22.85
CA GLY A 395 -3.47 -0.19 -21.72
C GLY A 395 -1.96 0.09 -21.58
N GLY A 396 -1.26 0.12 -22.72
CA GLY A 396 0.16 0.49 -22.79
C GLY A 396 0.43 1.93 -22.30
N ARG A 397 -0.41 2.88 -22.70
CA ARG A 397 -0.30 4.28 -22.22
C ARG A 397 -0.54 4.40 -20.73
N ILE A 398 -1.54 3.71 -20.20
CA ILE A 398 -1.82 3.68 -18.76
C ILE A 398 -0.61 3.15 -17.97
N ASN A 399 0.03 2.09 -18.47
CA ASN A 399 1.22 1.55 -17.81
C ASN A 399 2.38 2.57 -17.79
N LYS A 400 2.54 3.32 -18.89
CA LYS A 400 3.56 4.38 -18.98
C LYS A 400 3.31 5.52 -18.00
N VAL A 401 2.06 5.95 -17.86
CA VAL A 401 1.67 6.96 -16.86
C VAL A 401 1.95 6.44 -15.44
N GLY A 402 1.59 5.19 -15.16
CA GLY A 402 1.88 4.56 -13.87
C GLY A 402 3.38 4.49 -13.54
N ALA A 403 4.20 4.14 -14.54
CA ALA A 403 5.65 4.13 -14.37
C ALA A 403 6.22 5.54 -14.13
N GLY A 404 5.69 6.54 -14.84
CA GLY A 404 6.07 7.95 -14.65
C GLY A 404 5.73 8.46 -13.25
N ALA A 405 4.53 8.16 -12.77
CA ALA A 405 4.10 8.52 -11.43
C ALA A 405 4.97 7.85 -10.35
N ALA A 406 5.29 6.56 -10.52
CA ALA A 406 6.17 5.83 -9.62
C ALA A 406 7.59 6.41 -9.59
N ALA A 407 8.12 6.82 -10.76
CA ALA A 407 9.43 7.46 -10.86
C ALA A 407 9.47 8.81 -10.13
N LEU A 408 8.43 9.64 -10.30
CA LEU A 408 8.30 10.92 -9.60
C LEU A 408 8.13 10.75 -8.08
N ALA A 409 7.41 9.74 -7.65
CA ALA A 409 7.22 9.43 -6.24
C ALA A 409 8.50 8.92 -5.56
N ALA A 410 9.46 8.40 -6.33
CA ALA A 410 10.74 7.94 -5.81
C ALA A 410 11.75 9.06 -5.56
N LEU A 411 11.41 10.30 -5.90
CA LEU A 411 12.31 11.44 -5.70
C LEU A 411 12.25 11.94 -4.24
N HIS A 412 13.33 11.79 -3.56
CA HIS A 412 13.46 12.20 -2.16
C HIS A 412 14.63 13.17 -2.03
N PRO A 413 14.41 14.39 -1.55
CA PRO A 413 15.50 15.30 -1.23
C PRO A 413 16.25 14.81 0.02
N LEU A 414 17.52 15.12 0.09
CA LEU A 414 18.32 14.94 1.29
C LEU A 414 17.91 15.93 2.38
N ASP A 415 18.40 15.72 3.59
CA ASP A 415 18.21 16.67 4.69
C ASP A 415 18.78 18.05 4.37
N PHE A 416 18.28 19.07 5.07
CA PHE A 416 18.72 20.43 4.83
C PHE A 416 20.17 20.64 5.27
N ASP A 417 20.99 21.16 4.36
CA ASP A 417 22.31 21.65 4.64
C ASP A 417 22.38 23.15 4.34
N PRO A 418 22.82 23.98 5.28
CA PRO A 418 22.93 25.42 5.07
C PRO A 418 23.92 25.82 3.97
N GLU A 419 24.93 25.00 3.70
CA GLU A 419 25.95 25.23 2.68
C GLU A 419 25.51 24.76 1.30
N ASP A 420 24.66 23.70 1.24
CA ASP A 420 24.19 23.09 0.00
C ASP A 420 22.67 23.15 -0.12
N LYS A 421 22.18 24.28 -0.63
CA LYS A 421 20.73 24.57 -0.75
C LYS A 421 20.03 23.82 -1.88
N TRP A 422 20.77 23.23 -2.80
CA TRP A 422 20.24 22.50 -3.92
C TRP A 422 20.41 21.01 -3.73
N ASN A 423 19.33 20.28 -3.86
CA ASN A 423 19.33 18.83 -3.92
C ASN A 423 18.79 18.38 -5.27
N PHE A 424 19.42 17.41 -5.85
CA PHE A 424 18.94 16.76 -7.07
C PHE A 424 18.69 15.28 -6.76
N ALA A 425 17.55 14.81 -7.17
CA ALA A 425 17.20 13.40 -7.02
C ALA A 425 16.86 12.80 -8.37
N VAL A 426 17.20 11.55 -8.52
CA VAL A 426 16.80 10.73 -9.66
C VAL A 426 15.97 9.57 -9.13
N GLY A 427 14.81 9.38 -9.72
CA GLY A 427 13.91 8.30 -9.40
C GLY A 427 13.70 7.40 -10.61
N TYR A 428 13.60 6.12 -10.37
CA TYR A 428 13.21 5.15 -11.39
C TYR A 428 11.90 4.50 -10.99
N GLY A 429 10.97 4.46 -11.92
CA GLY A 429 9.68 3.82 -11.73
C GLY A 429 9.46 2.74 -12.78
N ASN A 430 9.10 1.58 -12.32
CA ASN A 430 8.61 0.49 -13.14
C ASN A 430 7.15 0.24 -12.79
N TYR A 431 6.32 0.14 -13.80
CA TYR A 431 4.93 -0.26 -13.63
C TYR A 431 4.54 -1.22 -14.76
N ARG A 432 4.37 -2.49 -14.38
CA ARG A 432 4.14 -3.59 -15.33
C ARG A 432 5.28 -3.68 -16.35
N ASN A 433 4.97 -3.47 -17.64
CA ASN A 433 5.93 -3.52 -18.73
C ASN A 433 6.39 -2.12 -19.18
N ALA A 434 6.18 -1.10 -18.38
CA ALA A 434 6.63 0.26 -18.66
C ALA A 434 7.61 0.73 -17.58
N ASN A 435 8.59 1.48 -18.01
CA ASN A 435 9.60 2.07 -17.16
C ASN A 435 9.63 3.58 -17.39
N SER A 436 10.00 4.32 -16.39
CA SER A 436 10.23 5.75 -16.51
C SER A 436 11.33 6.16 -15.54
N THR A 437 12.08 7.17 -15.90
CA THR A 437 13.05 7.80 -15.02
C THR A 437 12.58 9.21 -14.72
N ALA A 438 12.66 9.63 -13.50
CA ALA A 438 12.36 11.00 -13.11
C ALA A 438 13.62 11.68 -12.58
N VAL A 439 13.71 12.96 -12.82
CA VAL A 439 14.69 13.84 -12.19
C VAL A 439 13.95 14.95 -11.47
N GLY A 440 14.41 15.25 -10.29
CA GLY A 440 13.87 16.33 -9.48
C GLY A 440 14.99 17.24 -8.98
N ALA A 441 14.72 18.52 -8.99
CA ALA A 441 15.51 19.54 -8.35
C ALA A 441 14.73 20.09 -7.16
N PHE A 442 15.40 20.16 -6.04
CA PHE A 442 14.84 20.65 -4.79
C PHE A 442 15.71 21.80 -4.32
N TYR A 443 15.12 22.93 -4.10
CA TYR A 443 15.82 24.10 -3.57
C TYR A 443 15.30 24.42 -2.17
N ARG A 444 16.21 24.44 -1.21
CA ARG A 444 15.90 24.78 0.17
C ARG A 444 16.60 26.09 0.55
N PRO A 445 15.91 27.21 0.50
CA PRO A 445 16.50 28.47 0.94
C PRO A 445 16.84 28.48 2.44
N ASN A 446 16.11 27.70 3.24
CA ASN A 446 16.29 27.53 4.67
C ASN A 446 15.71 26.16 5.11
N ASP A 447 15.85 25.81 6.40
CA ASP A 447 15.34 24.55 6.96
C ASP A 447 13.81 24.40 6.89
N ASP A 448 13.09 25.50 6.76
CA ASP A 448 11.63 25.54 6.83
C ASP A 448 10.94 25.60 5.46
N THR A 449 11.69 25.79 4.40
CA THR A 449 11.12 25.97 3.06
C THR A 449 11.83 25.10 2.03
N MET A 450 11.06 24.46 1.21
CA MET A 450 11.57 23.70 0.05
C MET A 450 10.70 23.95 -1.17
N LEU A 451 11.36 24.27 -2.26
CA LEU A 451 10.79 24.34 -3.61
C LEU A 451 11.24 23.09 -4.36
N SER A 452 10.34 22.49 -5.07
CA SER A 452 10.66 21.32 -5.89
C SER A 452 10.10 21.43 -7.28
N VAL A 453 10.87 20.97 -8.25
CA VAL A 453 10.42 20.76 -9.61
C VAL A 453 10.96 19.42 -10.07
N ALA A 454 10.11 18.62 -10.65
CA ALA A 454 10.49 17.31 -11.14
C ALA A 454 9.80 16.99 -12.45
N THR A 455 10.44 16.18 -13.27
CA THR A 455 9.85 15.67 -14.50
C THR A 455 10.27 14.22 -14.70
N ASN A 456 9.41 13.44 -15.31
CA ASN A 456 9.78 12.12 -15.77
C ASN A 456 10.01 12.10 -17.30
N PHE A 457 10.80 11.16 -17.74
CA PHE A 457 11.10 10.92 -19.16
C PHE A 457 11.42 9.45 -19.43
N GLY A 458 11.55 9.11 -20.70
CA GLY A 458 11.98 7.77 -21.12
C GLY A 458 10.86 6.82 -21.51
N ASN A 459 9.59 7.19 -21.35
CA ASN A 459 8.47 6.32 -21.72
C ASN A 459 7.47 6.94 -22.71
N GLY A 460 7.68 8.21 -23.13
CA GLY A 460 6.83 8.92 -24.08
C GLY A 460 5.54 9.52 -23.50
N GLU A 461 5.29 9.36 -22.19
CA GLU A 461 4.22 10.03 -21.43
C GLU A 461 4.87 10.85 -20.32
N ASN A 462 5.30 12.06 -20.67
CA ASN A 462 6.05 12.91 -19.76
C ASN A 462 5.09 13.67 -18.83
N MET A 463 5.45 13.74 -17.57
CA MET A 463 4.73 14.48 -16.53
C MET A 463 5.68 15.47 -15.87
N ILE A 464 5.16 16.58 -15.45
CA ILE A 464 5.88 17.57 -14.66
C ILE A 464 5.20 17.69 -13.33
N ASN A 465 6.00 17.71 -12.28
CA ASN A 465 5.58 17.92 -10.90
C ASN A 465 6.32 19.14 -10.36
N ALA A 466 5.62 20.05 -9.76
CA ALA A 466 6.21 21.17 -9.04
C ALA A 466 5.51 21.34 -7.69
N GLY A 467 6.27 21.61 -6.68
CA GLY A 467 5.74 21.72 -5.32
C GLY A 467 6.52 22.73 -4.48
N VAL A 468 5.83 23.29 -3.51
CA VAL A 468 6.41 24.09 -2.46
C VAL A 468 6.04 23.46 -1.14
N SER A 469 7.03 23.21 -0.30
CA SER A 469 6.83 22.71 1.05
C SER A 469 7.42 23.70 2.03
N PHE A 470 6.71 23.98 3.08
CA PHE A 470 7.20 24.85 4.15
C PHE A 470 6.72 24.37 5.51
N LYS A 471 7.58 24.51 6.50
CA LYS A 471 7.22 24.25 7.88
C LYS A 471 6.54 25.52 8.44
N LEU A 472 5.38 25.36 9.04
CA LEU A 472 4.68 26.44 9.76
C LEU A 472 4.85 26.19 11.26
N GLY A 473 5.62 27.08 11.91
CA GLY A 473 5.82 27.05 13.36
C GLY A 473 7.29 27.06 13.75
N GLY A 474 7.75 28.17 14.32
CA GLY A 474 9.10 28.30 14.87
C GLY A 474 9.33 27.39 16.07
N SER A 475 10.58 27.16 16.39
CA SER A 475 11.10 26.33 17.48
C SER A 475 10.56 26.75 18.86
N GLY A 476 9.41 26.27 19.22
CA GLY A 476 8.81 26.52 20.54
C GLY A 476 7.34 26.13 20.50
N LYS A 477 7.03 25.04 21.12
CA LYS A 477 5.69 24.61 21.60
C LYS A 477 4.49 25.44 21.11
N SER A 478 4.28 25.56 19.81
CA SER A 478 3.14 26.30 19.26
C SER A 478 2.04 25.33 18.81
N PRO A 479 0.77 25.66 19.05
CA PRO A 479 -0.38 24.87 18.58
C PRO A 479 -0.38 24.62 17.07
N ALA A 480 0.30 25.47 16.30
CA ALA A 480 0.43 25.31 14.84
C ALA A 480 1.23 24.06 14.42
N ARG A 481 2.14 23.56 15.28
CA ARG A 481 2.86 22.30 15.01
C ARG A 481 1.97 21.06 15.20
N LEU A 482 0.95 21.20 16.03
CA LEU A 482 -0.10 20.18 16.15
C LEU A 482 -1.06 20.22 14.95
N ALA A 483 -1.35 21.42 14.41
CA ALA A 483 -2.20 21.57 13.23
C ALA A 483 -1.50 21.05 11.97
N SER A 484 -0.20 21.32 11.78
CA SER A 484 0.55 20.78 10.63
C SER A 484 0.75 19.26 10.70
N LEU A 485 0.85 18.70 11.90
CA LEU A 485 0.85 17.23 12.09
C LEU A 485 -0.54 16.64 11.80
N GLN A 486 -1.59 17.41 12.04
CA GLN A 486 -2.96 17.02 11.73
C GLN A 486 -3.24 17.07 10.22
N GLU A 487 -2.71 18.09 9.56
CA GLU A 487 -2.79 18.28 8.10
C GLU A 487 -1.97 17.22 7.34
N ILE A 488 -0.80 16.83 7.84
CA ILE A 488 -0.02 15.69 7.33
C ILE A 488 -0.77 14.38 7.57
N LYS A 489 -1.51 14.25 8.69
CA LYS A 489 -2.36 13.10 8.97
C LYS A 489 -3.53 13.05 7.99
N GLU A 490 -4.19 14.17 7.73
CA GLU A 490 -5.28 14.29 6.76
C GLU A 490 -4.80 14.02 5.33
N LEU A 491 -3.59 14.50 4.94
CA LEU A 491 -3.01 14.17 3.62
C LEU A 491 -2.71 12.67 3.49
N ARG A 492 -2.21 12.03 4.55
CA ARG A 492 -1.99 10.57 4.54
C ARG A 492 -3.29 9.78 4.48
N GLU A 493 -4.34 10.28 5.14
CA GLU A 493 -5.68 9.71 5.03
C GLU A 493 -6.26 9.90 3.61
N VAL A 494 -6.00 11.03 2.96
CA VAL A 494 -6.37 11.30 1.57
C VAL A 494 -5.65 10.35 0.62
N VAL A 495 -4.34 10.14 0.79
CA VAL A 495 -3.55 9.19 -0.03
C VAL A 495 -4.02 7.75 0.18
N ALA A 496 -4.29 7.34 1.42
CA ALA A 496 -4.83 6.02 1.72
C ALA A 496 -6.22 5.79 1.10
N ARG A 497 -7.05 6.85 1.07
CA ARG A 497 -8.37 6.83 0.43
C ARG A 497 -8.29 6.74 -1.10
N GLN A 498 -7.28 7.37 -1.71
CA GLN A 498 -7.03 7.26 -3.15
C GLN A 498 -6.55 5.86 -3.56
N ASP A 499 -5.73 5.22 -2.73
CA ASP A 499 -5.26 3.85 -2.98
C ASP A 499 -6.41 2.83 -2.92
N ASP A 500 -7.36 3.04 -2.03
CA ASP A 500 -8.56 2.20 -1.89
C ASP A 500 -9.58 2.42 -3.01
N GLN A 501 -9.63 3.66 -3.56
CA GLN A 501 -10.44 3.95 -4.76
C GLN A 501 -9.88 3.24 -6.00
N LEU A 502 -8.57 3.23 -6.17
CA LEU A 502 -7.89 2.46 -7.23
C LEU A 502 -8.22 0.97 -7.14
N LYS A 503 -8.17 0.40 -5.95
CA LYS A 503 -8.50 -1.01 -5.70
C LYS A 503 -9.97 -1.39 -6.01
N LYS A 504 -10.92 -0.49 -5.82
CA LYS A 504 -12.34 -0.71 -6.18
C LYS A 504 -12.57 -0.69 -7.69
N GLN A 505 -11.97 0.28 -8.37
CA GLN A 505 -12.05 0.37 -9.83
C GLN A 505 -11.46 -0.86 -10.54
N ASP A 506 -10.37 -1.44 -10.03
CA ASP A 506 -9.77 -2.66 -10.57
C ASP A 506 -10.66 -3.90 -10.40
N LYS A 507 -11.51 -3.92 -9.38
CA LYS A 507 -12.50 -5.00 -9.20
C LYS A 507 -13.64 -4.91 -10.23
N GLU A 508 -14.16 -3.73 -10.51
CA GLU A 508 -15.21 -3.50 -11.52
C GLU A 508 -14.74 -3.80 -12.94
N ILE A 509 -13.49 -3.41 -13.29
CA ILE A 509 -12.88 -3.77 -14.58
C ILE A 509 -12.70 -5.28 -14.74
N ARG A 510 -12.46 -6.04 -13.65
CA ARG A 510 -12.40 -7.52 -13.70
C ARG A 510 -13.77 -8.14 -13.93
N GLU A 511 -14.78 -7.63 -13.24
CA GLU A 511 -16.14 -8.11 -13.40
C GLU A 511 -16.65 -7.83 -14.81
N LEU A 512 -16.36 -6.63 -15.36
CA LEU A 512 -16.66 -6.29 -16.76
C LEU A 512 -15.92 -7.20 -17.76
N LYS A 513 -14.63 -7.45 -17.57
CA LYS A 513 -13.87 -8.38 -18.43
C LYS A 513 -14.45 -9.80 -18.36
N THR A 514 -14.84 -10.25 -17.19
CA THR A 514 -15.45 -11.56 -16.99
C THR A 514 -16.79 -11.64 -17.73
N LEU A 515 -17.60 -10.58 -17.66
CA LEU A 515 -18.88 -10.49 -18.39
C LEU A 515 -18.68 -10.51 -19.92
N VAL A 516 -17.65 -9.76 -20.39
CA VAL A 516 -17.29 -9.76 -21.82
C VAL A 516 -16.82 -11.14 -22.26
N HIS A 517 -16.01 -11.84 -21.47
CA HIS A 517 -15.61 -13.21 -21.78
C HIS A 517 -16.78 -14.20 -21.75
N GLN A 518 -17.74 -14.00 -20.83
CA GLN A 518 -18.96 -14.81 -20.80
C GLN A 518 -19.83 -14.56 -22.02
N LEU A 519 -19.96 -13.32 -22.47
CA LEU A 519 -20.69 -12.97 -23.68
C LEU A 519 -20.00 -13.55 -24.94
N LEU A 520 -18.68 -13.48 -25.00
CA LEU A 520 -17.89 -14.08 -26.08
C LEU A 520 -17.96 -15.61 -26.06
N ALA A 521 -17.93 -16.23 -24.89
CA ALA A 521 -18.10 -17.69 -24.73
C ALA A 521 -19.54 -18.13 -25.05
N ALA A 522 -20.54 -17.32 -24.70
CA ALA A 522 -21.93 -17.56 -25.06
C ALA A 522 -22.18 -17.43 -26.57
N GLN A 523 -21.41 -16.56 -27.25
CA GLN A 523 -21.42 -16.48 -28.71
C GLN A 523 -20.63 -17.63 -29.37
N GLY A 524 -19.52 -18.05 -28.75
CA GLY A 524 -18.70 -19.19 -29.24
C GLY A 524 -19.42 -20.54 -29.13
N ASN A 525 -20.27 -20.71 -28.12
CA ASN A 525 -21.08 -21.94 -27.96
C ASN A 525 -22.31 -22.01 -28.88
N LYS A 526 -22.65 -20.92 -29.59
CA LYS A 526 -23.68 -20.96 -30.63
C LYS A 526 -23.15 -21.44 -32.01
N THR A 527 -21.85 -21.68 -32.10
CA THR A 527 -21.20 -22.09 -33.35
C THR A 527 -20.62 -23.52 -33.31
N ALA A 528 -20.93 -24.27 -32.24
CA ALA A 528 -20.42 -25.64 -32.07
C ALA A 528 -21.53 -26.68 -31.76
N ASP A 529 -22.69 -26.56 -32.46
CA ASP A 529 -23.66 -27.66 -32.64
C ASP A 529 -24.28 -27.54 -34.04
#